data_11a812a9a983c3191c0d2091cb001210
#
_entry.id   11a812a9a983c3191c0d2091cb001210
#
_cell.length_a   1.000
_cell.length_b   1.000
_cell.length_c   1.000
_cell.angle_alpha   90.00
_cell.angle_beta   90.00
_cell.angle_gamma   90.00
#
_symmetry.space_group_name_H-M   'P 1'
#
loop_
_entity.id
_entity.type
_entity.pdbx_description
1 polymer ?
#
loop_
_entity_poly.entity_id
_entity_poly.type
_entity_poly.pdbx_seq_one_letter_code
_entity_poly.pdbx_strand_id
1 'polypeptide(L)'
;VNSVQRDYMAGEVSKDITKRFLLPPDIVDAHEQGLIHFHDADYFAQHMHNCCLVNLEDMLQNGTVISETMIEKPHSFSTACNIATQAIAQIASSQYGGQSISLAHLAPFVQVSREKFIGQVRDEFEKTGIDASEEKIREVAELRVKDEIKRGVQMIQYQVITLMTTNGQAPFVTVFMLSLIHISEPTRLGM
;
A
#
# COMPACT_ATOMS: atom_id res chain seq x y z
N VAL A 1 18.58 17.74 -0.55
CA VAL A 1 18.22 17.30 0.81
C VAL A 1 19.34 16.40 1.32
N ASN A 2 19.81 16.63 2.56
CA ASN A 2 20.99 15.94 3.12
C ASN A 2 20.86 14.42 3.19
N SER A 3 19.67 13.90 3.45
CA SER A 3 19.40 12.46 3.46
C SER A 3 19.60 11.82 2.08
N VAL A 4 19.14 12.48 1.02
CA VAL A 4 19.30 12.00 -0.37
C VAL A 4 20.77 12.02 -0.79
N GLN A 5 21.52 13.06 -0.42
CA GLN A 5 22.97 13.12 -0.69
C GLN A 5 23.73 11.99 0.03
N ARG A 6 23.36 11.72 1.28
CA ARG A 6 23.95 10.64 2.06
C ARG A 6 23.66 9.28 1.45
N ASP A 7 22.43 9.04 1.01
CA ASP A 7 22.02 7.81 0.35
C ASP A 7 22.78 7.61 -0.98
N TYR A 8 22.88 8.66 -1.78
CA TYR A 8 23.67 8.64 -3.01
C TYR A 8 25.14 8.28 -2.77
N MET A 9 25.76 8.91 -1.79
CA MET A 9 27.15 8.60 -1.41
C MET A 9 27.30 7.14 -0.96
N ALA A 10 26.35 6.64 -0.17
CA ALA A 10 26.36 5.25 0.26
C ALA A 10 26.21 4.28 -0.93
N GLY A 11 25.35 4.61 -1.89
CA GLY A 11 25.21 3.86 -3.14
C GLY A 11 26.49 3.80 -3.97
N GLU A 12 27.19 4.91 -4.14
CA GLU A 12 28.47 4.93 -4.88
C GLU A 12 29.56 4.10 -4.18
N VAL A 13 29.64 4.15 -2.84
CA VAL A 13 30.55 3.29 -2.07
C VAL A 13 30.15 1.82 -2.23
N SER A 14 28.87 1.50 -2.18
CA SER A 14 28.37 0.13 -2.37
C SER A 14 28.69 -0.41 -3.77
N LYS A 15 28.56 0.39 -4.83
CA LYS A 15 28.97 0.03 -6.20
C LYS A 15 30.47 -0.29 -6.26
N ASP A 16 31.29 0.52 -5.64
CA ASP A 16 32.75 0.31 -5.61
C ASP A 16 33.11 -1.00 -4.90
N ILE A 17 32.49 -1.26 -3.74
CA ILE A 17 32.67 -2.52 -3.00
C ILE A 17 32.22 -3.72 -3.87
N THR A 18 31.06 -3.62 -4.51
CA THR A 18 30.53 -4.66 -5.37
C THR A 18 31.48 -5.03 -6.50
N LYS A 19 32.00 -4.01 -7.21
CA LYS A 19 32.92 -4.21 -8.32
C LYS A 19 34.30 -4.74 -7.88
N ARG A 20 34.82 -4.26 -6.78
CA ARG A 20 36.18 -4.62 -6.34
C ARG A 20 36.27 -5.93 -5.59
N PHE A 21 35.24 -6.29 -4.83
CA PHE A 21 35.36 -7.37 -3.87
C PHE A 21 34.32 -8.48 -4.01
N LEU A 22 33.16 -8.22 -4.64
CA LEU A 22 32.05 -9.16 -4.63
C LEU A 22 31.79 -9.83 -5.98
N LEU A 23 32.01 -9.11 -7.08
CA LEU A 23 31.82 -9.66 -8.41
C LEU A 23 33.12 -10.33 -8.94
N PRO A 24 32.97 -11.41 -9.73
CA PRO A 24 34.10 -11.95 -10.50
C PRO A 24 34.69 -10.90 -11.44
N PRO A 25 36.02 -10.83 -11.61
CA PRO A 25 36.66 -9.82 -12.44
C PRO A 25 36.20 -9.81 -13.91
N ASP A 26 35.92 -10.98 -14.48
CA ASP A 26 35.40 -11.11 -15.85
C ASP A 26 34.00 -10.50 -16.03
N ILE A 27 33.17 -10.56 -15.01
CA ILE A 27 31.85 -9.90 -15.01
C ILE A 27 32.01 -8.37 -14.92
N VAL A 28 32.94 -7.90 -14.10
CA VAL A 28 33.24 -6.46 -14.00
C VAL A 28 33.79 -5.94 -15.33
N ASP A 29 34.74 -6.65 -15.92
CA ASP A 29 35.32 -6.30 -17.23
C ASP A 29 34.25 -6.26 -18.33
N ALA A 30 33.37 -7.25 -18.38
CA ALA A 30 32.28 -7.29 -19.35
C ALA A 30 31.29 -6.12 -19.17
N HIS A 31 31.02 -5.73 -17.92
CA HIS A 31 30.19 -4.58 -17.61
C HIS A 31 30.86 -3.26 -18.03
N GLU A 32 32.13 -3.06 -17.69
CA GLU A 32 32.90 -1.85 -18.04
C GLU A 32 33.09 -1.69 -19.57
N GLN A 33 33.21 -2.83 -20.29
CA GLN A 33 33.26 -2.84 -21.76
C GLN A 33 31.88 -2.67 -22.41
N GLY A 34 30.79 -2.64 -21.64
CA GLY A 34 29.44 -2.51 -22.16
C GLY A 34 28.89 -3.77 -22.86
N LEU A 35 29.51 -4.93 -22.65
CA LEU A 35 29.02 -6.21 -23.18
C LEU A 35 27.79 -6.71 -22.44
N ILE A 36 27.74 -6.42 -21.14
CA ILE A 36 26.60 -6.69 -20.26
C ILE A 36 26.34 -5.46 -19.41
N HIS A 37 25.14 -5.37 -18.83
CA HIS A 37 24.81 -4.40 -17.80
C HIS A 37 24.49 -5.13 -16.50
N PHE A 38 25.36 -4.99 -15.48
CA PHE A 38 25.07 -5.44 -14.13
C PHE A 38 24.24 -4.36 -13.44
N HIS A 39 22.94 -4.62 -13.32
CA HIS A 39 21.98 -3.66 -12.79
C HIS A 39 22.01 -3.62 -11.27
N ASP A 40 21.72 -2.46 -10.66
CA ASP A 40 21.60 -2.26 -9.22
C ASP A 40 22.83 -2.71 -8.40
N ALA A 41 24.03 -2.46 -8.90
CA ALA A 41 25.28 -2.78 -8.21
C ALA A 41 25.42 -2.10 -6.83
N ASP A 42 24.72 -1.00 -6.62
CA ASP A 42 24.62 -0.28 -5.35
C ASP A 42 23.84 -1.02 -4.27
N TYR A 43 22.92 -1.92 -4.66
CA TYR A 43 22.13 -2.74 -3.73
C TYR A 43 22.64 -4.17 -3.59
N PHE A 44 23.75 -4.52 -4.27
CA PHE A 44 24.30 -5.87 -4.23
C PHE A 44 25.07 -6.18 -2.94
N ALA A 45 25.85 -5.24 -2.44
CA ALA A 45 26.63 -5.38 -1.20
C ALA A 45 25.73 -5.42 0.05
N GLN A 46 24.62 -4.69 0.02
CA GLN A 46 23.61 -4.70 1.07
C GLN A 46 22.26 -5.01 0.43
N HIS A 47 21.82 -6.25 0.62
CA HIS A 47 20.59 -6.71 0.00
C HIS A 47 19.38 -5.90 0.46
N MET A 48 18.71 -5.32 -0.51
CA MET A 48 17.47 -4.59 -0.34
C MET A 48 16.47 -5.09 -1.37
N HIS A 49 15.21 -5.27 -0.98
CA HIS A 49 14.18 -5.70 -1.92
C HIS A 49 13.95 -4.64 -3.00
N ASN A 50 13.88 -5.07 -4.26
CA ASN A 50 13.57 -4.18 -5.36
C ASN A 50 12.05 -3.90 -5.37
N CYS A 51 11.24 -4.88 -5.74
CA CYS A 51 9.79 -4.73 -5.89
C CYS A 51 9.04 -5.79 -5.08
N CYS A 52 7.80 -5.48 -4.73
CA CYS A 52 6.95 -6.44 -4.03
C CYS A 52 5.47 -6.35 -4.44
N LEU A 53 4.76 -7.44 -4.22
CA LEU A 53 3.30 -7.50 -4.20
C LEU A 53 2.85 -7.41 -2.74
N VAL A 54 2.06 -6.40 -2.42
CA VAL A 54 1.59 -6.17 -1.05
C VAL A 54 0.28 -6.91 -0.82
N ASN A 55 0.28 -7.87 0.10
CA ASN A 55 -0.93 -8.57 0.49
C ASN A 55 -1.73 -7.76 1.52
N LEU A 56 -2.36 -6.68 1.04
CA LEU A 56 -3.21 -5.85 1.89
C LEU A 56 -4.41 -6.61 2.47
N GLU A 57 -4.89 -7.66 1.80
CA GLU A 57 -5.99 -8.47 2.31
C GLU A 57 -5.62 -9.10 3.65
N ASP A 58 -4.50 -9.81 3.71
CA ASP A 58 -4.03 -10.44 4.93
C ASP A 58 -3.72 -9.40 6.02
N MET A 59 -2.99 -8.35 5.67
CA MET A 59 -2.62 -7.27 6.59
C MET A 59 -3.84 -6.60 7.24
N LEU A 60 -4.91 -6.39 6.48
CA LEU A 60 -6.12 -5.72 6.96
C LEU A 60 -7.09 -6.69 7.67
N GLN A 61 -7.15 -7.96 7.27
CA GLN A 61 -8.07 -8.93 7.89
C GLN A 61 -7.50 -9.54 9.18
N ASN A 62 -6.21 -9.79 9.22
CA ASN A 62 -5.54 -10.47 10.34
C ASN A 62 -4.73 -9.51 11.23
N GLY A 63 -4.64 -8.24 10.84
CA GLY A 63 -3.76 -7.27 11.48
C GLY A 63 -2.34 -7.34 10.93
N THR A 64 -1.55 -6.34 11.24
CA THR A 64 -0.15 -6.22 10.79
C THR A 64 0.68 -5.45 11.80
N VAL A 65 2.00 -5.62 11.72
CA VAL A 65 2.93 -4.85 12.55
C VAL A 65 3.49 -3.70 11.73
N ILE A 66 3.29 -2.48 12.17
CA ILE A 66 3.86 -1.26 11.59
C ILE A 66 4.68 -0.56 12.67
N SER A 67 5.95 -0.31 12.40
CA SER A 67 6.86 0.35 13.35
C SER A 67 6.81 -0.27 14.75
N GLU A 68 6.94 -1.60 14.83
CA GLU A 68 6.92 -2.40 16.07
C GLU A 68 5.58 -2.40 16.83
N THR A 69 4.55 -1.79 16.26
CA THR A 69 3.22 -1.72 16.86
C THR A 69 2.26 -2.64 16.11
N MET A 70 1.54 -3.49 16.86
CA MET A 70 0.48 -4.33 16.30
C MET A 70 -0.73 -3.46 15.95
N ILE A 71 -1.13 -3.50 14.71
CA ILE A 71 -2.31 -2.82 14.17
C ILE A 71 -3.39 -3.88 13.97
N GLU A 72 -4.49 -3.72 14.67
CA GLU A 72 -5.63 -4.62 14.58
C GLU A 72 -6.44 -4.39 13.29
N LYS A 73 -7.34 -5.33 13.02
CA LYS A 73 -8.29 -5.24 11.91
C LYS A 73 -9.10 -3.93 11.98
N PRO A 74 -9.16 -3.16 10.88
CA PRO A 74 -9.91 -1.90 10.88
C PRO A 74 -11.42 -2.09 11.01
N HIS A 75 -12.07 -1.16 11.69
CA HIS A 75 -13.51 -1.11 11.93
C HIS A 75 -14.24 -0.08 11.06
N SER A 76 -13.61 0.36 9.97
CA SER A 76 -14.21 1.21 8.94
C SER A 76 -13.38 1.24 7.68
N PHE A 77 -13.98 1.64 6.56
CA PHE A 77 -13.28 1.85 5.31
C PHE A 77 -12.21 2.95 5.43
N SER A 78 -12.52 4.04 6.09
CA SER A 78 -11.57 5.14 6.31
C SER A 78 -10.33 4.67 7.10
N THR A 79 -10.51 3.88 8.13
CA THR A 79 -9.39 3.30 8.89
C THR A 79 -8.58 2.32 8.05
N ALA A 80 -9.25 1.48 7.23
CA ALA A 80 -8.57 0.58 6.31
C ALA A 80 -7.71 1.34 5.29
N CYS A 81 -8.23 2.43 4.73
CA CYS A 81 -7.46 3.29 3.83
C CYS A 81 -6.23 3.91 4.53
N ASN A 82 -6.38 4.35 5.77
CA ASN A 82 -5.26 4.92 6.53
C ASN A 82 -4.18 3.87 6.81
N ILE A 83 -4.55 2.68 7.25
CA ILE A 83 -3.60 1.58 7.49
C ILE A 83 -2.91 1.18 6.19
N ALA A 84 -3.64 1.09 5.08
CA ALA A 84 -3.07 0.79 3.78
C ALA A 84 -2.00 1.81 3.36
N THR A 85 -2.23 3.10 3.60
CA THR A 85 -1.24 4.14 3.28
C THR A 85 -0.01 4.08 4.20
N GLN A 86 -0.18 3.73 5.46
CA GLN A 86 0.95 3.49 6.38
C GLN A 86 1.78 2.26 5.96
N ALA A 87 1.11 1.17 5.54
CA ALA A 87 1.78 0.01 4.99
C ALA A 87 2.58 0.35 3.73
N ILE A 88 1.99 1.12 2.80
CA ILE A 88 2.65 1.60 1.59
C ILE A 88 3.91 2.41 1.94
N ALA A 89 3.82 3.30 2.91
CA ALA A 89 4.93 4.13 3.37
C ALA A 89 6.07 3.30 3.97
N GLN A 90 5.73 2.36 4.83
CA GLN A 90 6.70 1.49 5.50
C GLN A 90 7.43 0.61 4.49
N ILE A 91 6.70 0.01 3.54
CA ILE A 91 7.27 -0.80 2.48
C ILE A 91 8.17 0.04 1.58
N ALA A 92 7.72 1.22 1.16
CA ALA A 92 8.52 2.12 0.33
C ALA A 92 9.80 2.61 1.02
N SER A 93 9.84 2.62 2.34
CA SER A 93 11.05 2.93 3.11
C SER A 93 12.02 1.75 3.24
N SER A 94 11.58 0.54 2.91
CA SER A 94 12.34 -0.71 3.07
C SER A 94 12.77 -1.33 1.74
N GLN A 95 12.45 -0.71 0.62
CA GLN A 95 12.81 -1.16 -0.73
C GLN A 95 13.14 0.03 -1.63
N TYR A 96 13.81 -0.23 -2.76
CA TYR A 96 14.20 0.82 -3.71
C TYR A 96 13.35 0.85 -4.99
N GLY A 97 12.56 -0.17 -5.24
CA GLY A 97 11.66 -0.25 -6.40
C GLY A 97 10.19 -0.05 -6.04
N GLY A 98 9.33 -0.49 -6.95
CA GLY A 98 7.89 -0.32 -6.84
C GLY A 98 7.19 -1.37 -6.00
N GLN A 99 6.00 -1.03 -5.55
CA GLN A 99 5.09 -1.94 -4.89
C GLN A 99 3.76 -1.98 -5.63
N SER A 100 3.15 -3.16 -5.65
CA SER A 100 1.84 -3.36 -6.27
C SER A 100 0.80 -3.68 -5.21
N ILE A 101 -0.32 -2.99 -5.26
CA ILE A 101 -1.46 -3.18 -4.34
C ILE A 101 -2.74 -3.45 -5.11
N SER A 102 -3.70 -4.13 -4.49
CA SER A 102 -5.06 -4.26 -5.02
C SER A 102 -6.05 -3.44 -4.19
N LEU A 103 -6.78 -2.54 -4.83
CA LEU A 103 -7.85 -1.79 -4.18
C LEU A 103 -9.04 -2.68 -3.80
N ALA A 104 -9.19 -3.83 -4.44
CA ALA A 104 -10.23 -4.81 -4.08
C ALA A 104 -10.11 -5.28 -2.62
N HIS A 105 -8.90 -5.30 -2.06
CA HIS A 105 -8.66 -5.67 -0.66
C HIS A 105 -9.27 -4.68 0.35
N LEU A 106 -9.59 -3.46 -0.07
CA LEU A 106 -10.28 -2.45 0.75
C LEU A 106 -11.82 -2.61 0.70
N ALA A 107 -12.35 -3.25 -0.35
CA ALA A 107 -13.79 -3.33 -0.58
C ALA A 107 -14.59 -3.97 0.58
N PRO A 108 -14.12 -5.03 1.28
CA PRO A 108 -14.84 -5.60 2.42
C PRO A 108 -15.12 -4.60 3.53
N PHE A 109 -14.27 -3.60 3.71
CA PHE A 109 -14.41 -2.59 4.76
C PHE A 109 -15.50 -1.54 4.45
N VAL A 110 -15.96 -1.45 3.20
CA VAL A 110 -17.15 -0.68 2.85
C VAL A 110 -18.39 -1.27 3.51
N GLN A 111 -18.50 -2.60 3.56
CA GLN A 111 -19.60 -3.26 4.27
C GLN A 111 -19.55 -3.03 5.78
N VAL A 112 -18.36 -3.07 6.37
CA VAL A 112 -18.15 -2.75 7.79
C VAL A 112 -18.61 -1.33 8.11
N SER A 113 -18.25 -0.36 7.26
CA SER A 113 -18.71 1.03 7.40
C SER A 113 -20.23 1.17 7.21
N ARG A 114 -20.81 0.43 6.27
CA ARG A 114 -22.26 0.44 6.03
C ARG A 114 -23.04 0.00 7.25
N GLU A 115 -22.67 -1.11 7.86
CA GLU A 115 -23.29 -1.61 9.08
C GLU A 115 -23.15 -0.62 10.24
N LYS A 116 -21.97 -0.05 10.40
CA LYS A 116 -21.71 0.99 11.39
C LYS A 116 -22.60 2.23 11.17
N PHE A 117 -22.72 2.74 9.96
CA PHE A 117 -23.54 3.92 9.67
C PHE A 117 -25.04 3.64 9.82
N ILE A 118 -25.51 2.44 9.49
CA ILE A 118 -26.90 2.05 9.75
C ILE A 118 -27.21 2.11 11.26
N GLY A 119 -26.34 1.57 12.10
CA GLY A 119 -26.47 1.67 13.54
C GLY A 119 -26.45 3.11 14.04
N GLN A 120 -25.49 3.90 13.60
CA GLN A 120 -25.38 5.32 13.99
C GLN A 120 -26.61 6.15 13.60
N VAL A 121 -27.11 5.98 12.37
CA VAL A 121 -28.29 6.72 11.88
C VAL A 121 -29.53 6.33 12.69
N ARG A 122 -29.69 5.03 13.00
CA ARG A 122 -30.79 4.55 13.83
C ARG A 122 -30.75 5.19 15.24
N ASP A 123 -29.61 5.12 15.89
CA ASP A 123 -29.42 5.72 17.21
C ASP A 123 -29.65 7.25 17.22
N GLU A 124 -29.22 7.94 16.17
CA GLU A 124 -29.44 9.40 16.02
C GLU A 124 -30.93 9.73 15.88
N PHE A 125 -31.68 8.96 15.07
CA PHE A 125 -33.12 9.17 14.88
C PHE A 125 -33.90 8.87 16.17
N GLU A 126 -33.55 7.81 16.88
CA GLU A 126 -34.14 7.49 18.19
C GLU A 126 -33.89 8.63 19.19
N LYS A 127 -32.64 9.10 19.32
CA LYS A 127 -32.26 10.18 20.26
C LYS A 127 -32.93 11.53 19.92
N THR A 128 -33.22 11.77 18.66
CA THR A 128 -33.87 13.00 18.19
C THR A 128 -35.39 12.89 18.11
N GLY A 129 -35.97 11.72 18.41
CA GLY A 129 -37.40 11.48 18.35
C GLY A 129 -37.95 11.45 16.93
N ILE A 130 -37.12 11.21 15.93
CA ILE A 130 -37.51 11.08 14.53
C ILE A 130 -37.93 9.63 14.27
N ASP A 131 -39.21 9.42 13.97
CA ASP A 131 -39.71 8.13 13.50
C ASP A 131 -39.39 7.98 12.00
N ALA A 132 -38.47 7.07 11.69
CA ALA A 132 -38.00 6.83 10.31
C ALA A 132 -38.10 5.35 9.97
N SER A 133 -38.52 5.07 8.75
CA SER A 133 -38.53 3.69 8.23
C SER A 133 -37.11 3.14 8.07
N GLU A 134 -36.95 1.82 8.16
CA GLU A 134 -35.67 1.13 7.90
C GLU A 134 -35.09 1.46 6.52
N GLU A 135 -35.94 1.72 5.52
CA GLU A 135 -35.53 2.15 4.20
C GLU A 135 -34.86 3.53 4.24
N LYS A 136 -35.44 4.47 5.00
CA LYS A 136 -34.89 5.80 5.16
C LYS A 136 -33.56 5.81 5.93
N ILE A 137 -33.46 4.96 6.95
CA ILE A 137 -32.21 4.78 7.70
C ILE A 137 -31.10 4.28 6.76
N ARG A 138 -31.40 3.28 5.93
CA ARG A 138 -30.43 2.75 4.95
C ARG A 138 -30.04 3.78 3.90
N GLU A 139 -31.02 4.55 3.39
CA GLU A 139 -30.73 5.61 2.42
C GLU A 139 -29.74 6.63 2.96
N VAL A 140 -29.97 7.10 4.19
CA VAL A 140 -29.08 8.07 4.85
C VAL A 140 -27.70 7.45 5.12
N ALA A 141 -27.66 6.19 5.55
CA ALA A 141 -26.41 5.47 5.77
C ALA A 141 -25.60 5.33 4.46
N GLU A 142 -26.26 4.99 3.34
CA GLU A 142 -25.59 4.88 2.03
C GLU A 142 -25.01 6.23 1.55
N LEU A 143 -25.62 7.35 1.85
CA LEU A 143 -25.03 8.66 1.55
C LEU A 143 -23.72 8.88 2.34
N ARG A 144 -23.69 8.47 3.61
CA ARG A 144 -22.48 8.54 4.45
C ARG A 144 -21.39 7.58 3.96
N VAL A 145 -21.77 6.36 3.55
CA VAL A 145 -20.83 5.37 2.96
C VAL A 145 -20.20 5.94 1.70
N LYS A 146 -20.98 6.52 0.79
CA LYS A 146 -20.46 7.14 -0.45
C LYS A 146 -19.49 8.26 -0.15
N ASP A 147 -19.80 9.12 0.83
CA ASP A 147 -18.93 10.20 1.24
C ASP A 147 -17.63 9.66 1.88
N GLU A 148 -17.72 8.65 2.74
CA GLU A 148 -16.54 8.00 3.32
C GLU A 148 -15.64 7.36 2.26
N ILE A 149 -16.21 6.67 1.27
CA ILE A 149 -15.44 6.10 0.15
C ILE A 149 -14.70 7.20 -0.60
N LYS A 150 -15.39 8.29 -0.94
CA LYS A 150 -14.78 9.43 -1.63
C LYS A 150 -13.61 10.01 -0.85
N ARG A 151 -13.81 10.24 0.46
CA ARG A 151 -12.76 10.77 1.35
C ARG A 151 -11.61 9.79 1.51
N GLY A 152 -11.88 8.49 1.66
CA GLY A 152 -10.86 7.45 1.78
C GLY A 152 -9.97 7.37 0.54
N VAL A 153 -10.57 7.40 -0.66
CA VAL A 153 -9.82 7.41 -1.92
C VAL A 153 -8.97 8.67 -2.06
N GLN A 154 -9.54 9.84 -1.73
CA GLN A 154 -8.80 11.10 -1.74
C GLN A 154 -7.63 11.10 -0.74
N MET A 155 -7.81 10.49 0.43
CA MET A 155 -6.76 10.35 1.44
C MET A 155 -5.62 9.47 0.93
N ILE A 156 -5.92 8.31 0.31
CA ILE A 156 -4.90 7.45 -0.28
C ILE A 156 -4.11 8.23 -1.33
N GLN A 157 -4.79 8.87 -2.26
CA GLN A 157 -4.16 9.66 -3.32
C GLN A 157 -3.26 10.77 -2.73
N TYR A 158 -3.78 11.54 -1.78
CA TYR A 158 -3.03 12.61 -1.13
C TYR A 158 -1.79 12.09 -0.42
N GLN A 159 -1.93 11.04 0.38
CA GLN A 159 -0.81 10.49 1.14
C GLN A 159 0.26 9.88 0.25
N VAL A 160 -0.12 9.13 -0.79
CA VAL A 160 0.84 8.55 -1.74
C VAL A 160 1.64 9.62 -2.47
N ILE A 161 1.00 10.74 -2.85
CA ILE A 161 1.68 11.82 -3.59
C ILE A 161 2.56 12.67 -2.65
N THR A 162 2.13 12.90 -1.42
CA THR A 162 2.82 13.81 -0.48
C THR A 162 3.81 13.12 0.44
N LEU A 163 3.73 11.80 0.55
CA LEU A 163 4.58 11.03 1.45
C LEU A 163 5.98 10.91 0.84
N MET A 164 6.96 11.35 1.59
CA MET A 164 8.37 11.13 1.25
C MET A 164 8.91 9.96 2.06
N THR A 165 9.49 8.98 1.38
CA THR A 165 10.20 7.88 2.00
C THR A 165 11.53 8.35 2.62
N THR A 166 12.17 7.50 3.40
CA THR A 166 13.52 7.77 3.95
C THR A 166 14.54 8.05 2.86
N ASN A 167 14.34 7.51 1.66
CA ASN A 167 15.20 7.72 0.47
C ASN A 167 14.91 9.04 -0.24
N GLY A 168 13.98 9.85 0.25
CA GLY A 168 13.60 11.14 -0.35
C GLY A 168 12.80 11.05 -1.63
N GLN A 169 12.20 9.89 -1.91
CA GLN A 169 11.33 9.65 -3.08
C GLN A 169 9.88 9.44 -2.65
N ALA A 170 8.94 9.80 -3.52
CA ALA A 170 7.56 9.38 -3.34
C ALA A 170 7.44 7.86 -3.55
N PRO A 171 6.51 7.17 -2.86
CA PRO A 171 6.28 5.76 -3.08
C PRO A 171 5.92 5.49 -4.54
N PHE A 172 6.61 4.53 -5.18
CA PHE A 172 6.27 4.07 -6.50
C PHE A 172 5.25 2.94 -6.39
N VAL A 173 3.99 3.22 -6.70
CA VAL A 173 2.86 2.31 -6.45
C VAL A 173 2.13 1.97 -7.74
N THR A 174 2.04 0.69 -8.05
CA THR A 174 1.14 0.15 -9.07
C THR A 174 -0.16 -0.29 -8.42
N VAL A 175 -1.28 0.14 -8.97
CA VAL A 175 -2.61 -0.14 -8.42
C VAL A 175 -3.36 -1.09 -9.33
N PHE A 176 -3.77 -2.24 -8.78
CA PHE A 176 -4.69 -3.16 -9.45
C PHE A 176 -6.13 -2.87 -9.01
N MET A 177 -7.00 -2.76 -10.02
CA MET A 177 -8.45 -2.68 -9.81
C MET A 177 -9.10 -4.01 -10.22
N LEU A 178 -8.72 -5.09 -9.52
CA LEU A 178 -9.29 -6.41 -9.75
C LEU A 178 -10.66 -6.51 -9.09
N SER A 179 -11.64 -6.98 -9.85
CA SER A 179 -12.93 -7.36 -9.30
C SER A 179 -12.80 -8.64 -8.48
N LEU A 180 -13.46 -8.71 -7.32
CA LEU A 180 -13.56 -9.94 -6.51
C LEU A 180 -14.14 -11.12 -7.32
N ILE A 181 -14.96 -10.86 -8.33
CA ILE A 181 -15.51 -11.88 -9.23
C ILE A 181 -14.41 -12.57 -10.03
N HIS A 182 -13.36 -11.86 -10.42
CA HIS A 182 -12.22 -12.43 -11.14
C HIS A 182 -11.27 -13.22 -10.23
N ILE A 183 -11.28 -12.95 -8.93
CA ILE A 183 -10.45 -13.68 -7.95
C ILE A 183 -11.15 -14.96 -7.51
N SER A 184 -12.47 -14.96 -7.39
CA SER A 184 -13.26 -16.10 -6.92
C SER A 184 -13.61 -17.14 -7.99
N GLU A 185 -13.44 -16.84 -9.29
CA GLU A 185 -13.78 -17.74 -10.39
C GLU A 185 -12.64 -17.94 -11.43
N PRO A 186 -11.41 -18.25 -11.05
CA PRO A 186 -10.36 -18.54 -12.04
C PRO A 186 -10.61 -19.84 -12.82
N THR A 187 -11.54 -20.68 -12.38
CA THR A 187 -11.81 -22.02 -12.92
C THR A 187 -12.90 -22.07 -14.00
N ARG A 188 -13.67 -21.02 -14.24
CA ARG A 188 -14.73 -21.02 -15.26
C ARG A 188 -14.29 -20.60 -16.66
N LEU A 189 -13.07 -20.14 -16.85
CA LEU A 189 -12.51 -19.79 -18.17
C LEU A 189 -11.70 -20.92 -18.83
N GLY A 190 -11.72 -22.12 -18.26
CA GLY A 190 -10.96 -23.30 -18.73
C GLY A 190 -11.85 -24.44 -19.25
N MET A 191 -13.01 -24.17 -19.84
CA MET A 191 -13.76 -25.15 -20.62
C MET A 191 -14.20 -24.56 -21.95
#